data_8f0bf5370a7c627ec0b37213f648c5ed
#
_entry.id   8f0bf5370a7c627ec0b37213f648c5ed
#
_cell.length_a   1.000
_cell.length_b   1.000
_cell.length_c   1.000
_cell.angle_alpha   90.00
_cell.angle_beta   90.00
_cell.angle_gamma   90.00
#
_symmetry.space_group_name_H-M   'P 1'
#
loop_
_entity.id
_entity.type
_entity.pdbx_description
1 polymer ?
#
loop_
_entity_poly.entity_id
_entity_poly.type
_entity_poly.pdbx_seq_one_letter_code
_entity_poly.pdbx_strand_id
1 'polypeptide(L)'
;MALLSERSWDEWIAQYEQSHQHPINRLCHTLGIPLIVSSGLAIVPALFLPSLWWLVGALFSVGWILQFVGHAFERKPPEFFKDWRFLCVGVRWWLWKARR
;
A
#
# COMPACT_ATOMS: atom_id res chain seq x y z
N MET A 1 13.95 -16.50 -2.21
CA MET A 1 14.45 -15.12 -2.17
C MET A 1 13.34 -14.16 -2.50
N ALA A 2 12.91 -13.41 -1.51
CA ALA A 2 11.81 -12.47 -1.70
C ALA A 2 12.31 -11.21 -2.40
N LEU A 3 11.58 -10.77 -3.44
CA LEU A 3 11.86 -9.56 -4.19
C LEU A 3 13.30 -9.49 -4.71
N LEU A 4 13.80 -10.63 -5.20
CA LEU A 4 15.15 -10.76 -5.78
C LEU A 4 16.26 -10.36 -4.80
N SER A 5 16.05 -10.61 -3.52
CA SER A 5 17.04 -10.37 -2.49
C SER A 5 17.18 -11.60 -1.59
N GLU A 6 18.19 -11.59 -0.71
CA GLU A 6 18.39 -12.68 0.22
C GLU A 6 17.45 -12.59 1.44
N ARG A 7 16.73 -11.49 1.57
CA ARG A 7 15.79 -11.33 2.69
C ARG A 7 14.55 -12.19 2.49
N SER A 8 14.10 -12.83 3.58
CA SER A 8 12.84 -13.56 3.56
C SER A 8 11.66 -12.61 3.62
N TRP A 9 10.46 -13.11 3.28
CA TRP A 9 9.25 -12.31 3.45
C TRP A 9 9.05 -11.91 4.91
N ASP A 10 9.40 -12.79 5.86
CA ASP A 10 9.27 -12.46 7.28
C ASP A 10 10.12 -11.27 7.66
N GLU A 11 11.34 -11.19 7.12
CA GLU A 11 12.22 -10.05 7.38
C GLU A 11 11.68 -8.76 6.77
N TRP A 12 11.17 -8.81 5.53
CA TRP A 12 10.55 -7.66 4.89
C TRP A 12 9.33 -7.18 5.68
N ILE A 13 8.46 -8.10 6.08
CA ILE A 13 7.24 -7.78 6.84
C ILE A 13 7.61 -7.20 8.20
N ALA A 14 8.61 -7.75 8.88
CA ALA A 14 9.04 -7.25 10.19
C ALA A 14 9.51 -5.80 10.10
N GLN A 15 10.31 -5.47 9.08
CA GLN A 15 10.75 -4.09 8.89
C GLN A 15 9.57 -3.17 8.56
N TYR A 16 8.66 -3.63 7.73
CA TYR A 16 7.47 -2.86 7.37
C TYR A 16 6.65 -2.52 8.63
N GLU A 17 6.45 -3.50 9.50
CA GLU A 17 5.67 -3.29 10.72
C GLU A 17 6.33 -2.32 11.70
N GLN A 18 7.66 -2.19 11.68
CA GLN A 18 8.34 -1.23 12.53
C GLN A 18 7.98 0.22 12.19
N SER A 19 7.64 0.49 10.94
CA SER A 19 7.21 1.82 10.51
C SER A 19 5.69 1.95 10.46
N HIS A 20 4.94 0.95 10.93
CA HIS A 20 3.48 0.91 10.92
C HIS A 20 2.94 0.45 12.27
N GLN A 21 3.36 1.12 13.35
CA GLN A 21 2.94 0.75 14.70
C GLN A 21 1.77 1.59 15.22
N HIS A 22 1.62 2.81 14.73
CA HIS A 22 0.53 3.67 15.18
C HIS A 22 -0.80 3.11 14.66
N PRO A 23 -1.83 2.98 15.54
CA PRO A 23 -3.11 2.39 15.12
C PRO A 23 -3.76 3.12 13.95
N ILE A 24 -3.66 4.45 13.91
CA ILE A 24 -4.25 5.23 12.82
C ILE A 24 -3.51 4.96 11.52
N ASN A 25 -2.17 4.85 11.56
CA ASN A 25 -1.39 4.52 10.38
C ASN A 25 -1.77 3.13 9.85
N ARG A 26 -1.89 2.15 10.75
CA ARG A 26 -2.30 0.80 10.37
C ARG A 26 -3.69 0.78 9.75
N LEU A 27 -4.62 1.55 10.30
CA LEU A 27 -5.97 1.66 9.75
C LEU A 27 -5.93 2.32 8.37
N CYS A 28 -5.17 3.41 8.22
CA CYS A 28 -5.04 4.11 6.94
C CYS A 28 -4.49 3.18 5.87
N HIS A 29 -3.52 2.33 6.21
CA HIS A 29 -2.97 1.37 5.27
C HIS A 29 -3.93 0.21 5.00
N THR A 30 -4.67 -0.23 6.00
CA THR A 30 -5.68 -1.28 5.81
C THR A 30 -6.76 -0.85 4.82
N LEU A 31 -7.14 0.43 4.85
CA LEU A 31 -8.14 0.97 3.92
C LEU A 31 -7.52 1.45 2.62
N GLY A 32 -6.34 2.07 2.69
CA GLY A 32 -5.72 2.72 1.53
C GLY A 32 -5.11 1.76 0.53
N ILE A 33 -4.49 0.68 1.00
CA ILE A 33 -3.86 -0.29 0.08
C ILE A 33 -4.87 -0.90 -0.89
N PRO A 34 -6.05 -1.37 -0.43
CA PRO A 34 -7.06 -1.87 -1.39
C PRO A 34 -7.53 -0.81 -2.38
N LEU A 35 -7.60 0.45 -1.96
CA LEU A 35 -8.01 1.53 -2.87
C LEU A 35 -6.97 1.74 -3.96
N ILE A 36 -5.69 1.73 -3.61
CA ILE A 36 -4.61 1.89 -4.59
C ILE A 36 -4.59 0.69 -5.55
N VAL A 37 -4.69 -0.53 -5.02
CA VAL A 37 -4.72 -1.73 -5.85
C VAL A 37 -5.95 -1.71 -6.77
N SER A 38 -7.11 -1.33 -6.23
CA SER A 38 -8.34 -1.24 -7.01
C SER A 38 -8.22 -0.19 -8.12
N SER A 39 -7.51 0.92 -7.88
CA SER A 39 -7.30 1.92 -8.92
C SER A 39 -6.51 1.33 -10.08
N GLY A 40 -5.49 0.51 -9.79
CA GLY A 40 -4.72 -0.16 -10.83
C GLY A 40 -5.57 -1.15 -11.63
N LEU A 41 -6.40 -1.92 -10.94
CA LEU A 41 -7.30 -2.86 -11.61
C LEU A 41 -8.36 -2.14 -12.46
N ALA A 42 -8.82 -0.97 -12.01
CA ALA A 42 -9.83 -0.20 -12.73
C ALA A 42 -9.30 0.40 -14.04
N ILE A 43 -7.97 0.46 -14.23
CA ILE A 43 -7.39 0.94 -15.48
C ILE A 43 -7.85 0.08 -16.65
N VAL A 44 -7.95 -1.24 -16.47
CA VAL A 44 -8.35 -2.15 -17.56
C VAL A 44 -9.72 -1.77 -18.14
N PRO A 45 -10.81 -1.72 -17.34
CA PRO A 45 -12.08 -1.28 -17.92
C PRO A 45 -12.08 0.18 -18.37
N ALA A 46 -11.25 1.05 -17.79
CA ALA A 46 -11.17 2.45 -18.21
C ALA A 46 -10.58 2.59 -19.62
N LEU A 47 -9.77 1.64 -20.08
CA LEU A 47 -9.26 1.63 -21.43
C LEU A 47 -10.37 1.46 -22.47
N PHE A 48 -11.46 0.80 -22.10
CA PHE A 48 -12.60 0.54 -22.98
C PHE A 48 -13.75 1.50 -22.73
N LEU A 49 -13.88 2.02 -21.51
CA LEU A 49 -14.92 2.94 -21.09
C LEU A 49 -14.26 4.20 -20.48
N PRO A 50 -13.90 5.19 -21.32
CA PRO A 50 -13.11 6.33 -20.81
C PRO A 50 -13.76 7.11 -19.67
N SER A 51 -15.09 7.04 -19.52
CA SER A 51 -15.76 7.70 -18.40
C SER A 51 -15.33 7.14 -17.04
N LEU A 52 -14.68 5.97 -17.01
CA LEU A 52 -14.21 5.37 -15.75
C LEU A 52 -12.87 5.93 -15.26
N TRP A 53 -12.22 6.79 -16.06
CA TRP A 53 -10.95 7.36 -15.59
C TRP A 53 -11.09 8.21 -14.33
N TRP A 54 -12.27 8.82 -14.11
CA TRP A 54 -12.49 9.55 -12.86
C TRP A 54 -12.41 8.61 -11.66
N LEU A 55 -12.90 7.37 -11.81
CA LEU A 55 -12.86 6.38 -10.73
C LEU A 55 -11.43 5.96 -10.43
N VAL A 56 -10.62 5.74 -11.48
CA VAL A 56 -9.19 5.43 -11.30
C VAL A 56 -8.52 6.55 -10.50
N GLY A 57 -8.73 7.79 -10.91
CA GLY A 57 -8.14 8.94 -10.23
C GLY A 57 -8.61 9.09 -8.79
N ALA A 58 -9.90 8.88 -8.54
CA ALA A 58 -10.46 9.00 -7.19
C ALA A 58 -9.90 7.92 -6.25
N LEU A 59 -9.90 6.67 -6.69
CA LEU A 59 -9.38 5.55 -5.89
C LEU A 59 -7.89 5.73 -5.59
N PHE A 60 -7.13 6.11 -6.60
CA PHE A 60 -5.69 6.33 -6.45
C PHE A 60 -5.41 7.47 -5.46
N SER A 61 -6.09 8.61 -5.65
CA SER A 61 -5.85 9.80 -4.82
C SER A 61 -6.23 9.55 -3.37
N VAL A 62 -7.41 8.99 -3.11
CA VAL A 62 -7.86 8.72 -1.74
C VAL A 62 -6.93 7.69 -1.08
N GLY A 63 -6.56 6.64 -1.81
CA GLY A 63 -5.67 5.62 -1.28
C GLY A 63 -4.32 6.21 -0.85
N TRP A 64 -3.71 7.04 -1.68
CA TRP A 64 -2.42 7.65 -1.35
C TRP A 64 -2.52 8.72 -0.26
N ILE A 65 -3.62 9.48 -0.23
CA ILE A 65 -3.86 10.43 0.86
C ILE A 65 -3.88 9.69 2.19
N LEU A 66 -4.57 8.55 2.25
CA LEU A 66 -4.60 7.74 3.47
C LEU A 66 -3.20 7.25 3.87
N GLN A 67 -2.37 6.83 2.90
CA GLN A 67 -1.01 6.39 3.20
C GLN A 67 -0.21 7.52 3.86
N PHE A 68 -0.23 8.70 3.26
CA PHE A 68 0.56 9.82 3.77
C PHE A 68 0.01 10.36 5.08
N VAL A 69 -1.31 10.40 5.25
CA VAL A 69 -1.92 10.78 6.52
C VAL A 69 -1.49 9.80 7.62
N GLY A 70 -1.51 8.49 7.32
CA GLY A 70 -1.06 7.50 8.29
C GLY A 70 0.38 7.69 8.71
N HIS A 71 1.28 7.96 7.76
CA HIS A 71 2.68 8.18 8.09
C HIS A 71 2.90 9.49 8.84
N ALA A 72 2.03 10.49 8.64
CA ALA A 72 2.09 11.70 9.45
C ALA A 72 1.81 11.40 10.92
N PHE A 73 0.84 10.52 11.22
CA PHE A 73 0.58 10.08 12.59
C PHE A 73 1.72 9.24 13.14
N GLU A 74 2.35 8.42 12.30
CA GLU A 74 3.47 7.58 12.70
C GLU A 74 4.73 8.39 12.97
N ARG A 75 4.83 9.59 12.39
CA ARG A 75 6.00 10.46 12.44
C ARG A 75 7.24 9.82 11.80
N LYS A 76 7.03 8.96 10.84
CA LYS A 76 8.07 8.31 10.05
C LYS A 76 7.69 8.36 8.59
N PRO A 77 8.67 8.56 7.69
CA PRO A 77 8.36 8.56 6.26
C PRO A 77 7.99 7.16 5.79
N PRO A 78 7.29 7.05 4.66
CA PRO A 78 7.01 5.73 4.06
C PRO A 78 8.30 4.98 3.75
N GLU A 79 8.30 3.67 4.00
CA GLU A 79 9.48 2.84 3.74
C GLU A 79 9.88 2.80 2.27
N PHE A 80 8.92 2.97 1.33
CA PHE A 80 9.25 2.93 -0.08
C PHE A 80 10.16 4.09 -0.51
N PHE A 81 10.29 5.16 0.30
CA PHE A 81 11.26 6.21 0.04
C PHE A 81 12.71 5.68 0.16
N LYS A 82 12.89 4.62 0.96
CA LYS A 82 14.20 3.98 1.12
C LYS A 82 14.42 2.89 0.08
N ASP A 83 13.36 2.15 -0.25
CA ASP A 83 13.42 1.02 -1.16
C ASP A 83 12.03 0.81 -1.76
N TRP A 84 11.92 0.99 -3.10
CA TRP A 84 10.63 0.88 -3.80
C TRP A 84 9.95 -0.48 -3.57
N ARG A 85 10.71 -1.51 -3.24
CA ARG A 85 10.16 -2.85 -3.03
C ARG A 85 9.18 -2.89 -1.88
N PHE A 86 9.22 -1.91 -0.98
CA PHE A 86 8.24 -1.82 0.10
C PHE A 86 6.81 -1.57 -0.40
N LEU A 87 6.64 -1.10 -1.63
CA LEU A 87 5.30 -1.05 -2.21
C LEU A 87 4.72 -2.46 -2.33
N CYS A 88 5.53 -3.41 -2.80
CA CYS A 88 5.11 -4.81 -2.89
C CYS A 88 4.97 -5.45 -1.51
N VAL A 89 5.86 -5.10 -0.59
CA VAL A 89 5.80 -5.60 0.79
C VAL A 89 4.49 -5.14 1.46
N GLY A 90 4.07 -3.90 1.19
CA GLY A 90 2.81 -3.40 1.73
C GLY A 90 1.60 -4.22 1.28
N VAL A 91 1.55 -4.59 0.00
CA VAL A 91 0.48 -5.45 -0.52
C VAL A 91 0.55 -6.84 0.14
N ARG A 92 1.75 -7.39 0.25
CA ARG A 92 1.94 -8.70 0.90
C ARG A 92 1.51 -8.67 2.37
N TRP A 93 1.87 -7.60 3.09
CA TRP A 93 1.46 -7.39 4.47
C TRP A 93 -0.07 -7.38 4.59
N TRP A 94 -0.74 -6.67 3.68
CA TRP A 94 -2.19 -6.59 3.68
C TRP A 94 -2.82 -7.97 3.48
N LEU A 95 -2.31 -8.73 2.52
CA LEU A 95 -2.80 -10.09 2.25
C LEU A 95 -2.58 -11.01 3.44
N TRP A 96 -1.41 -10.92 4.06
CA TRP A 96 -1.10 -11.71 5.23
C TRP A 96 -2.04 -11.36 6.39
N LYS A 97 -2.28 -10.08 6.61
CA LYS A 97 -3.18 -9.62 7.66
C LYS A 97 -4.63 -10.07 7.42
N ALA A 98 -5.07 -10.06 6.16
CA ALA A 98 -6.44 -10.43 5.81
C ALA A 98 -6.74 -11.92 6.02
N ARG A 99 -5.68 -12.75 6.04
CA ARG A 99 -5.82 -14.20 6.26
C ARG A 99 -5.88 -14.60 7.73
N ARG A 100 -5.64 -13.68 8.61
CA ARG A 100 -5.58 -13.98 10.06
C ARG A 100 -6.94 -13.93 10.71
#